data_c64ac727fb4c61217898424b520ba454
#
_entry.id   c64ac727fb4c61217898424b520ba454
#
_cell.length_a   1.000
_cell.length_b   1.000
_cell.length_c   1.000
_cell.angle_alpha   90.00
_cell.angle_beta   90.00
_cell.angle_gamma   90.00
#
_symmetry.space_group_name_H-M   'P 1'
#
loop_
_entity.id
_entity.type
_entity.pdbx_description
1 polymer ?
#
loop_
_entity_poly.entity_id
_entity_poly.type
_entity_poly.pdbx_seq_one_letter_code
_entity_poly.pdbx_strand_id
1 'polypeptide(L)'
;MKLLTVAGPPSSGKTSVILHLARVLRECSGLRVGVVKFDCLSSSDAEAYEKQHIPVRVGLSVNLCPDHFYISNIEDAMQWAASAGLDLLAAESAGLCNRCSPHIRDVPAICVIDNLSGSRTPEKIGPMLKFADTVVVTKGDIVSQAEREVFGRHIRKVNPRAGVVFVNGITGQGTMSLLRQLRFPEFDTLQDRRLRFTMPSALCSYCTGQTRIGRGYQMGNLRKMDFGGAENDR
;
A
#
# COMPACT_ATOMS: atom_id res chain seq x y z
N MET A 1 -14.42 9.16 -3.11
CA MET A 1 -13.73 8.04 -2.42
C MET A 1 -12.28 8.41 -2.14
N LYS A 2 -11.79 8.20 -0.92
CA LYS A 2 -10.37 8.41 -0.57
C LYS A 2 -9.59 7.10 -0.78
N LEU A 3 -8.32 7.21 -1.17
CA LEU A 3 -7.44 6.06 -1.38
C LEU A 3 -6.11 6.30 -0.66
N LEU A 4 -5.52 5.24 -0.11
CA LEU A 4 -4.19 5.19 0.46
C LEU A 4 -3.43 4.00 -0.14
N THR A 5 -2.23 4.21 -0.66
CA THR A 5 -1.37 3.12 -1.12
C THR A 5 -0.33 2.77 -0.05
N VAL A 6 -0.27 1.49 0.32
CA VAL A 6 0.67 0.98 1.32
C VAL A 6 1.54 -0.11 0.70
N ALA A 7 2.83 0.16 0.65
CA ALA A 7 3.84 -0.75 0.13
C ALA A 7 4.92 -1.02 1.18
N GLY A 8 5.78 -1.97 0.90
CA GLY A 8 6.91 -2.33 1.77
C GLY A 8 7.18 -3.82 1.72
N PRO A 9 8.38 -4.27 2.14
CA PRO A 9 8.75 -5.66 2.14
C PRO A 9 7.77 -6.56 2.89
N PRO A 10 7.75 -7.86 2.61
CA PRO A 10 7.03 -8.83 3.44
C PRO A 10 7.45 -8.71 4.92
N SER A 11 6.53 -8.98 5.82
CA SER A 11 6.76 -8.97 7.28
C SER A 11 7.22 -7.63 7.87
N SER A 12 7.17 -6.54 7.10
CA SER A 12 7.54 -5.20 7.58
C SER A 12 6.50 -4.56 8.53
N GLY A 13 5.34 -5.20 8.73
CA GLY A 13 4.28 -4.70 9.61
C GLY A 13 3.25 -3.81 8.91
N LYS A 14 3.10 -3.89 7.58
CA LYS A 14 2.09 -3.14 6.80
C LYS A 14 0.69 -3.30 7.40
N THR A 15 0.26 -4.54 7.58
CA THR A 15 -1.04 -4.89 8.13
C THR A 15 -1.28 -4.26 9.51
N SER A 16 -0.30 -4.35 10.42
CA SER A 16 -0.40 -3.72 11.75
C SER A 16 -0.53 -2.20 11.66
N VAL A 17 0.24 -1.55 10.79
CA VAL A 17 0.16 -0.09 10.58
C VAL A 17 -1.20 0.31 10.04
N ILE A 18 -1.76 -0.44 9.08
CA ILE A 18 -3.09 -0.18 8.51
C ILE A 18 -4.18 -0.36 9.59
N LEU A 19 -4.10 -1.41 10.41
CA LEU A 19 -5.04 -1.66 11.51
C LEU A 19 -5.09 -0.49 12.50
N HIS A 20 -3.94 -0.03 12.96
CA HIS A 20 -3.86 1.11 13.87
C HIS A 20 -4.32 2.41 13.21
N LEU A 21 -3.97 2.64 11.96
CA LEU A 21 -4.39 3.83 11.22
C LEU A 21 -5.90 3.84 11.00
N ALA A 22 -6.50 2.71 10.63
CA ALA A 22 -7.94 2.58 10.43
C ALA A 22 -8.71 2.84 11.74
N ARG A 23 -8.20 2.31 12.88
CA ARG A 23 -8.78 2.59 14.19
C ARG A 23 -8.77 4.09 14.51
N VAL A 24 -7.61 4.75 14.35
CA VAL A 24 -7.48 6.18 14.64
C VAL A 24 -8.34 7.03 13.71
N LEU A 25 -8.43 6.68 12.42
CA LEU A 25 -9.30 7.38 11.47
C LEU A 25 -10.77 7.25 11.84
N ARG A 26 -11.20 6.07 12.29
CA ARG A 26 -12.56 5.85 12.79
C ARG A 26 -12.86 6.67 14.04
N GLU A 27 -11.95 6.64 15.02
CA GLU A 27 -12.11 7.31 16.31
C GLU A 27 -12.04 8.86 16.19
N CYS A 28 -11.12 9.39 15.38
CA CYS A 28 -10.88 10.83 15.29
C CYS A 28 -11.69 11.54 14.20
N SER A 29 -12.09 10.82 13.14
CA SER A 29 -12.71 11.42 11.95
C SER A 29 -14.02 10.74 11.53
N GLY A 30 -14.43 9.68 12.20
CA GLY A 30 -15.63 8.90 11.86
C GLY A 30 -15.54 8.17 10.51
N LEU A 31 -14.37 8.11 9.87
CA LEU A 31 -14.22 7.53 8.56
C LEU A 31 -14.34 6.00 8.60
N ARG A 32 -15.15 5.46 7.69
CA ARG A 32 -15.25 4.02 7.45
C ARG A 32 -14.13 3.59 6.51
N VAL A 33 -13.15 2.89 7.06
CA VAL A 33 -11.98 2.42 6.31
C VAL A 33 -12.20 0.99 5.88
N GLY A 34 -11.95 0.68 4.62
CA GLY A 34 -11.83 -0.67 4.10
C GLY A 34 -10.42 -0.96 3.61
N VAL A 35 -10.12 -2.23 3.41
CA VAL A 35 -8.81 -2.69 2.94
C VAL A 35 -8.97 -3.58 1.71
N VAL A 36 -8.15 -3.33 0.71
CA VAL A 36 -7.86 -4.32 -0.32
C VAL A 36 -6.41 -4.76 -0.17
N LYS A 37 -6.21 -6.06 -0.01
CA LYS A 37 -4.88 -6.66 0.09
C LYS A 37 -4.59 -7.46 -1.17
N PHE A 38 -3.47 -7.14 -1.80
CA PHE A 38 -2.94 -7.87 -2.93
C PHE A 38 -1.76 -8.71 -2.47
N ASP A 39 -1.86 -10.04 -2.63
CA ASP A 39 -0.82 -10.97 -2.23
C ASP A 39 -0.51 -11.95 -3.38
N CYS A 40 0.45 -12.85 -3.17
CA CYS A 40 0.88 -13.79 -4.20
C CYS A 40 0.14 -15.13 -4.12
N LEU A 41 0.41 -15.94 -3.11
CA LEU A 41 -0.10 -17.31 -3.01
C LEU A 41 -1.11 -17.51 -1.89
N SER A 42 -0.95 -16.81 -0.78
CA SER A 42 -1.81 -16.92 0.39
C SER A 42 -1.75 -15.64 1.22
N SER A 43 -2.76 -15.40 2.00
CA SER A 43 -2.77 -14.32 2.98
C SER A 43 -3.55 -14.77 4.20
N SER A 44 -2.93 -14.72 5.37
CA SER A 44 -3.58 -14.93 6.67
C SER A 44 -4.06 -13.62 7.31
N ASP A 45 -3.76 -12.48 6.69
CA ASP A 45 -4.00 -11.16 7.28
C ASP A 45 -5.48 -10.75 7.22
N ALA A 46 -6.31 -11.41 6.41
CA ALA A 46 -7.76 -11.13 6.35
C ALA A 46 -8.40 -11.25 7.73
N GLU A 47 -8.09 -12.31 8.47
CA GLU A 47 -8.62 -12.51 9.82
C GLU A 47 -8.27 -11.35 10.78
N ALA A 48 -7.10 -10.74 10.62
CA ALA A 48 -6.69 -9.63 11.47
C ALA A 48 -7.56 -8.39 11.23
N TYR A 49 -7.94 -8.12 9.99
CA TYR A 49 -8.86 -7.05 9.63
C TYR A 49 -10.30 -7.36 10.08
N GLU A 50 -10.78 -8.57 9.84
CA GLU A 50 -12.12 -9.03 10.23
C GLU A 50 -12.34 -8.95 11.74
N LYS A 51 -11.37 -9.37 12.56
CA LYS A 51 -11.38 -9.24 14.02
C LYS A 51 -11.53 -7.81 14.51
N GLN A 52 -11.14 -6.82 13.70
CA GLN A 52 -11.26 -5.39 13.98
C GLN A 52 -12.50 -4.77 13.30
N HIS A 53 -13.37 -5.60 12.70
CA HIS A 53 -14.54 -5.17 11.93
C HIS A 53 -14.19 -4.20 10.79
N ILE A 54 -13.04 -4.43 10.13
CA ILE A 54 -12.62 -3.68 8.95
C ILE A 54 -12.96 -4.49 7.71
N PRO A 55 -13.84 -3.99 6.82
CA PRO A 55 -14.13 -4.65 5.56
C PRO A 55 -12.85 -4.88 4.75
N VAL A 56 -12.62 -6.11 4.33
CA VAL A 56 -11.42 -6.49 3.59
C VAL A 56 -11.74 -7.33 2.36
N ARG A 57 -10.99 -7.14 1.29
CA ARG A 57 -10.93 -8.04 0.13
C ARG A 57 -9.48 -8.43 -0.11
N VAL A 58 -9.25 -9.72 -0.31
CA VAL A 58 -7.92 -10.28 -0.59
C VAL A 58 -7.89 -10.79 -2.01
N GLY A 59 -6.91 -10.33 -2.78
CA GLY A 59 -6.63 -10.83 -4.12
C GLY A 59 -5.30 -11.56 -4.18
N LEU A 60 -5.30 -12.73 -4.82
CA LEU A 60 -4.10 -13.54 -4.98
C LEU A 60 -3.67 -13.54 -6.44
N SER A 61 -2.46 -13.08 -6.71
CA SER A 61 -1.90 -13.01 -8.07
C SER A 61 -1.52 -14.38 -8.64
N VAL A 62 -1.25 -15.34 -7.76
CA VAL A 62 -0.82 -16.72 -8.07
C VAL A 62 0.42 -16.70 -8.95
N ASN A 63 0.27 -16.88 -10.27
CA ASN A 63 1.37 -16.97 -11.24
C ASN A 63 1.71 -15.61 -11.90
N LEU A 64 0.96 -14.54 -11.57
CA LEU A 64 1.20 -13.22 -12.12
C LEU A 64 2.11 -12.40 -11.19
N CYS A 65 2.75 -11.38 -11.79
CA CYS A 65 3.43 -10.37 -11.01
C CYS A 65 2.43 -9.67 -10.07
N PRO A 66 2.66 -9.64 -8.74
CA PRO A 66 1.73 -9.03 -7.79
C PRO A 66 1.47 -7.55 -8.04
N ASP A 67 2.49 -6.81 -8.50
CA ASP A 67 2.33 -5.39 -8.79
C ASP A 67 1.48 -5.15 -10.05
N HIS A 68 1.60 -6.03 -11.06
CA HIS A 68 0.72 -5.98 -12.22
C HIS A 68 -0.73 -6.34 -11.83
N PHE A 69 -0.89 -7.37 -11.02
CA PHE A 69 -2.19 -7.77 -10.49
C PHE A 69 -2.84 -6.65 -9.67
N TYR A 70 -2.05 -5.98 -8.82
CA TYR A 70 -2.48 -4.79 -8.08
C TYR A 70 -3.06 -3.73 -9.02
N ILE A 71 -2.28 -3.26 -10.00
CA ILE A 71 -2.68 -2.17 -10.88
C ILE A 71 -3.86 -2.55 -11.76
N SER A 72 -3.98 -3.81 -12.13
CA SER A 72 -5.09 -4.30 -12.94
C SER A 72 -6.43 -4.35 -12.18
N ASN A 73 -6.39 -4.32 -10.84
CA ASN A 73 -7.57 -4.49 -9.98
C ASN A 73 -7.86 -3.28 -9.08
N ILE A 74 -6.99 -2.28 -9.01
CA ILE A 74 -7.14 -1.17 -8.05
C ILE A 74 -8.37 -0.30 -8.33
N GLU A 75 -8.73 -0.11 -9.60
CA GLU A 75 -9.95 0.63 -9.97
C GLU A 75 -11.20 -0.12 -9.55
N ASP A 76 -11.26 -1.43 -9.82
CA ASP A 76 -12.37 -2.28 -9.42
C ASP A 76 -12.50 -2.35 -7.88
N ALA A 77 -11.36 -2.33 -7.16
CA ALA A 77 -11.33 -2.25 -5.70
C ALA A 77 -11.91 -0.93 -5.17
N MET A 78 -11.63 0.19 -5.83
CA MET A 78 -12.25 1.47 -5.46
C MET A 78 -13.75 1.47 -5.69
N GLN A 79 -14.22 0.90 -6.79
CA GLN A 79 -15.67 0.77 -7.07
C GLN A 79 -16.36 -0.10 -6.01
N TRP A 80 -15.74 -1.24 -5.64
CA TRP A 80 -16.23 -2.06 -4.52
C TRP A 80 -16.31 -1.25 -3.22
N ALA A 81 -15.28 -0.55 -2.86
CA ALA A 81 -15.25 0.23 -1.64
C ALA A 81 -16.34 1.32 -1.61
N ALA A 82 -16.56 1.99 -2.73
CA ALA A 82 -17.63 2.99 -2.89
C ALA A 82 -19.03 2.35 -2.74
N SER A 83 -19.28 1.21 -3.40
CA SER A 83 -20.55 0.49 -3.30
C SER A 83 -20.80 -0.09 -1.91
N ALA A 84 -19.76 -0.44 -1.16
CA ALA A 84 -19.83 -0.86 0.22
C ALA A 84 -20.00 0.32 1.21
N GLY A 85 -20.10 1.54 0.70
CA GLY A 85 -20.30 2.74 1.49
C GLY A 85 -19.09 3.12 2.35
N LEU A 86 -17.87 2.75 1.94
CA LEU A 86 -16.65 3.11 2.64
C LEU A 86 -16.21 4.54 2.27
N ASP A 87 -15.51 5.20 3.18
CA ASP A 87 -15.02 6.57 2.98
C ASP A 87 -13.55 6.58 2.50
N LEU A 88 -12.76 5.56 2.90
CA LEU A 88 -11.37 5.40 2.55
C LEU A 88 -11.03 3.94 2.27
N LEU A 89 -10.34 3.69 1.18
CA LEU A 89 -9.75 2.40 0.85
C LEU A 89 -8.24 2.44 1.10
N ALA A 90 -7.72 1.53 1.92
CA ALA A 90 -6.30 1.27 2.04
C ALA A 90 -5.92 0.09 1.14
N ALA A 91 -5.06 0.33 0.16
CA ALA A 91 -4.58 -0.69 -0.76
C ALA A 91 -3.18 -1.17 -0.33
N GLU A 92 -3.13 -2.39 0.20
CA GLU A 92 -1.90 -3.04 0.66
C GLU A 92 -1.31 -3.91 -0.45
N SER A 93 -0.07 -3.62 -0.87
CA SER A 93 0.65 -4.43 -1.85
C SER A 93 1.42 -5.58 -1.20
N ALA A 94 1.69 -6.65 -1.97
CA ALA A 94 2.49 -7.80 -1.53
C ALA A 94 3.91 -7.42 -1.09
N GLY A 95 4.52 -6.46 -1.80
CA GLY A 95 5.87 -5.97 -1.47
C GLY A 95 6.99 -6.94 -1.83
N LEU A 96 6.77 -7.85 -2.76
CA LEU A 96 7.74 -8.89 -3.14
C LEU A 96 8.81 -8.39 -4.13
N CYS A 97 8.55 -7.28 -4.83
CA CYS A 97 9.44 -6.78 -5.87
C CYS A 97 10.05 -5.43 -5.49
N ASN A 98 11.37 -5.39 -5.36
CA ASN A 98 12.10 -4.14 -5.08
C ASN A 98 12.35 -3.27 -6.33
N ARG A 99 11.81 -3.64 -7.49
CA ARG A 99 11.98 -2.91 -8.76
C ARG A 99 10.75 -2.12 -9.18
N CYS A 100 9.61 -2.33 -8.51
CA CYS A 100 8.33 -1.71 -8.83
C CYS A 100 7.87 -0.81 -7.67
N SER A 101 6.86 0.02 -7.96
CA SER A 101 6.18 0.82 -6.95
C SER A 101 4.69 0.90 -7.29
N PRO A 102 3.80 0.49 -6.38
CA PRO A 102 2.36 0.57 -6.59
C PRO A 102 1.81 1.99 -6.36
N HIS A 103 2.67 2.95 -6.04
CA HIS A 103 2.25 4.31 -5.68
C HIS A 103 1.70 5.06 -6.89
N ILE A 104 0.53 5.67 -6.68
CA ILE A 104 -0.23 6.43 -7.68
C ILE A 104 -0.01 7.93 -7.45
N ARG A 105 0.05 8.72 -8.51
CA ARG A 105 0.18 10.19 -8.41
C ARG A 105 -1.04 10.76 -7.73
N ASP A 106 -0.82 11.76 -6.88
CA ASP A 106 -1.83 12.48 -6.10
C ASP A 106 -2.54 11.64 -5.02
N VAL A 107 -2.27 10.32 -4.95
CA VAL A 107 -2.74 9.43 -3.89
C VAL A 107 -1.68 9.35 -2.79
N PRO A 108 -2.03 9.54 -1.50
CA PRO A 108 -1.08 9.38 -0.41
C PRO A 108 -0.44 7.99 -0.41
N ALA A 109 0.86 7.97 -0.23
CA ALA A 109 1.69 6.79 -0.42
C ALA A 109 2.57 6.53 0.81
N ILE A 110 2.38 5.37 1.43
CA ILE A 110 3.18 4.92 2.58
C ILE A 110 4.08 3.77 2.14
N CYS A 111 5.36 3.85 2.52
CA CYS A 111 6.26 2.70 2.50
C CYS A 111 6.53 2.27 3.94
N VAL A 112 6.17 1.03 4.28
CA VAL A 112 6.43 0.44 5.61
C VAL A 112 7.68 -0.42 5.55
N ILE A 113 8.63 -0.15 6.43
CA ILE A 113 9.86 -0.93 6.57
C ILE A 113 10.12 -1.21 8.05
N ASP A 114 10.81 -2.30 8.36
CA ASP A 114 11.14 -2.59 9.74
C ASP A 114 12.62 -2.32 10.06
N ASN A 115 12.89 -1.91 11.29
CA ASN A 115 14.23 -1.54 11.74
C ASN A 115 15.16 -2.75 11.91
N LEU A 116 14.60 -3.99 11.99
CA LEU A 116 15.38 -5.22 12.15
C LEU A 116 15.88 -5.78 10.81
N SER A 117 15.40 -5.26 9.69
CA SER A 117 15.77 -5.74 8.36
C SER A 117 17.21 -5.39 7.95
N GLY A 118 17.94 -4.68 8.83
CA GLY A 118 19.32 -4.25 8.64
C GLY A 118 19.45 -2.79 8.21
N SER A 119 20.50 -2.12 8.71
CA SER A 119 20.68 -0.67 8.55
C SER A 119 20.71 -0.16 7.12
N ARG A 120 21.10 -0.99 6.14
CA ARG A 120 21.16 -0.64 4.71
C ARG A 120 19.91 -1.04 3.92
N THR A 121 18.88 -1.57 4.55
CA THR A 121 17.63 -1.96 3.88
C THR A 121 16.96 -0.81 3.12
N PRO A 122 16.94 0.44 3.62
CA PRO A 122 16.37 1.55 2.86
C PRO A 122 16.98 1.71 1.46
N GLU A 123 18.27 1.45 1.30
CA GLU A 123 18.97 1.56 0.00
C GLU A 123 18.59 0.41 -0.96
N LYS A 124 18.08 -0.73 -0.45
CA LYS A 124 17.75 -1.92 -1.24
C LYS A 124 16.29 -1.98 -1.70
N ILE A 125 15.37 -1.30 -1.01
CA ILE A 125 13.92 -1.36 -1.30
C ILE A 125 13.56 -0.66 -2.62
N GLY A 126 14.38 0.27 -3.09
CA GLY A 126 14.21 0.89 -4.40
C GLY A 126 12.95 1.76 -4.52
N PRO A 127 12.16 1.61 -5.61
CA PRO A 127 11.08 2.53 -5.95
C PRO A 127 9.97 2.64 -4.90
N MET A 128 9.62 1.58 -4.18
CA MET A 128 8.59 1.65 -3.13
C MET A 128 8.91 2.69 -2.07
N LEU A 129 10.17 2.77 -1.63
CA LEU A 129 10.61 3.78 -0.67
C LEU A 129 10.85 5.13 -1.34
N LYS A 130 11.49 5.14 -2.51
CA LYS A 130 11.88 6.37 -3.20
C LYS A 130 10.69 7.26 -3.59
N PHE A 131 9.54 6.67 -3.86
CA PHE A 131 8.33 7.38 -4.31
C PHE A 131 7.21 7.43 -3.26
N ALA A 132 7.48 7.02 -2.01
CA ALA A 132 6.55 7.22 -0.90
C ALA A 132 6.54 8.69 -0.42
N ASP A 133 5.39 9.16 0.07
CA ASP A 133 5.27 10.45 0.75
C ASP A 133 5.73 10.32 2.21
N THR A 134 5.44 9.17 2.82
CA THR A 134 5.81 8.87 4.20
C THR A 134 6.42 7.48 4.29
N VAL A 135 7.55 7.38 4.96
CA VAL A 135 8.16 6.10 5.32
C VAL A 135 7.85 5.80 6.78
N VAL A 136 7.14 4.71 7.01
CA VAL A 136 6.82 4.23 8.35
C VAL A 136 7.83 3.17 8.75
N VAL A 137 8.51 3.40 9.86
CA VAL A 137 9.49 2.46 10.43
C VAL A 137 8.85 1.74 11.60
N THR A 138 8.73 0.43 11.49
CA THR A 138 8.23 -0.45 12.55
C THR A 138 9.37 -1.10 13.32
N LYS A 139 9.03 -1.78 14.43
CA LYS A 139 9.99 -2.53 15.27
C LYS A 139 11.16 -1.68 15.80
N GLY A 140 10.97 -0.36 15.85
CA GLY A 140 11.98 0.55 16.41
C GLY A 140 12.10 0.49 17.94
N ASP A 141 11.16 -0.15 18.59
CA ASP A 141 11.14 -0.41 20.04
C ASP A 141 12.12 -1.52 20.47
N ILE A 142 12.56 -2.35 19.51
CA ILE A 142 13.45 -3.49 19.77
C ILE A 142 14.93 -3.14 19.53
N VAL A 143 15.21 -1.96 18.99
CA VAL A 143 16.56 -1.49 18.66
C VAL A 143 16.93 -0.24 19.48
N SER A 144 18.22 0.06 19.59
CA SER A 144 18.72 1.25 20.27
C SER A 144 18.31 2.55 19.54
N GLN A 145 18.36 3.66 20.26
CA GLN A 145 18.14 4.97 19.65
C GLN A 145 19.15 5.27 18.55
N ALA A 146 20.42 4.90 18.73
CA ALA A 146 21.45 5.10 17.72
C ALA A 146 21.15 4.35 16.42
N GLU A 147 20.70 3.11 16.52
CA GLU A 147 20.28 2.33 15.33
C GLU A 147 19.10 2.97 14.61
N ARG A 148 18.10 3.49 15.36
CA ARG A 148 16.96 4.22 14.76
C ARG A 148 17.43 5.48 14.02
N GLU A 149 18.35 6.24 14.59
CA GLU A 149 18.89 7.46 13.97
C GLU A 149 19.66 7.13 12.67
N VAL A 150 20.52 6.11 12.71
CA VAL A 150 21.26 5.64 11.53
C VAL A 150 20.30 5.17 10.45
N PHE A 151 19.29 4.38 10.82
CA PHE A 151 18.29 3.89 9.88
C PHE A 151 17.49 5.03 9.25
N GLY A 152 17.05 5.99 10.06
CA GLY A 152 16.37 7.20 9.59
C GLY A 152 17.23 8.05 8.65
N ARG A 153 18.55 8.13 8.89
CA ARG A 153 19.48 8.80 7.98
C ARG A 153 19.57 8.09 6.63
N HIS A 154 19.62 6.76 6.62
CA HIS A 154 19.62 5.99 5.36
C HIS A 154 18.31 6.17 4.57
N ILE A 155 17.16 6.26 5.25
CA ILE A 155 15.89 6.60 4.59
C ILE A 155 15.97 7.97 3.91
N ARG A 156 16.39 9.01 4.64
CA ARG A 156 16.50 10.38 4.11
C ARG A 156 17.49 10.49 2.97
N LYS A 157 18.54 9.64 2.95
CA LYS A 157 19.49 9.57 1.82
C LYS A 157 18.81 9.07 0.54
N VAL A 158 17.90 8.10 0.65
CA VAL A 158 17.19 7.50 -0.50
C VAL A 158 16.00 8.36 -0.93
N ASN A 159 15.25 8.88 0.05
CA ASN A 159 14.09 9.74 -0.18
C ASN A 159 14.12 10.95 0.77
N PRO A 160 14.80 12.03 0.38
CA PRO A 160 14.92 13.22 1.24
C PRO A 160 13.62 14.00 1.42
N ARG A 161 12.59 13.70 0.61
CA ARG A 161 11.28 14.38 0.69
C ARG A 161 10.28 13.66 1.57
N ALA A 162 10.49 12.38 1.85
CA ALA A 162 9.54 11.61 2.64
C ALA A 162 9.55 12.04 4.11
N GLY A 163 8.37 12.13 4.69
CA GLY A 163 8.22 12.10 6.14
C GLY A 163 8.69 10.76 6.69
N VAL A 164 9.36 10.76 7.83
CA VAL A 164 9.76 9.52 8.51
C VAL A 164 9.05 9.44 9.86
N VAL A 165 8.29 8.37 10.06
CA VAL A 165 7.52 8.15 11.28
C VAL A 165 7.81 6.76 11.82
N PHE A 166 8.11 6.69 13.12
CA PHE A 166 8.22 5.41 13.81
C PHE A 166 6.86 5.01 14.38
N VAL A 167 6.42 3.80 14.06
CA VAL A 167 5.16 3.24 14.58
C VAL A 167 5.45 1.89 15.24
N ASN A 168 5.05 1.76 16.50
CA ASN A 168 5.04 0.46 17.14
C ASN A 168 3.83 -0.35 16.64
N GLY A 169 4.10 -1.45 15.93
CA GLY A 169 3.05 -2.28 15.32
C GLY A 169 2.18 -3.04 16.33
N ILE A 170 2.60 -3.15 17.61
CA ILE A 170 1.84 -3.81 18.67
C ILE A 170 0.93 -2.81 19.38
N THR A 171 1.50 -1.68 19.82
CA THR A 171 0.77 -0.71 20.66
C THR A 171 0.07 0.38 19.85
N GLY A 172 0.50 0.62 18.60
CA GLY A 172 0.03 1.71 17.78
C GLY A 172 0.66 3.07 18.12
N GLN A 173 1.62 3.13 19.04
CA GLN A 173 2.34 4.36 19.35
C GLN A 173 2.97 4.92 18.05
N GLY A 174 2.78 6.23 17.81
CA GLY A 174 3.25 6.88 16.60
C GLY A 174 2.18 7.04 15.50
N THR A 175 1.06 6.30 15.55
CA THR A 175 0.00 6.36 14.52
C THR A 175 -0.61 7.76 14.38
N MET A 176 -0.78 8.49 15.46
CA MET A 176 -1.25 9.89 15.39
C MET A 176 -0.28 10.83 14.66
N SER A 177 1.02 10.58 14.82
CA SER A 177 2.06 11.33 14.08
C SER A 177 2.03 10.97 12.59
N LEU A 178 1.77 9.71 12.26
CA LEU A 178 1.53 9.27 10.89
C LEU A 178 0.31 9.96 10.30
N LEU A 179 -0.85 9.93 10.99
CA LEU A 179 -2.09 10.54 10.50
C LEU A 179 -1.91 12.03 10.17
N ARG A 180 -1.16 12.78 11.00
CA ARG A 180 -0.90 14.20 10.76
C ARG A 180 -0.12 14.49 9.46
N GLN A 181 0.63 13.52 8.95
CA GLN A 181 1.38 13.66 7.69
C GLN A 181 0.56 13.30 6.46
N LEU A 182 -0.55 12.60 6.64
CA LEU A 182 -1.38 12.15 5.54
C LEU A 182 -2.43 13.20 5.14
N ARG A 183 -2.66 13.30 3.84
CA ARG A 183 -3.76 14.06 3.25
C ARG A 183 -4.52 13.12 2.33
N PHE A 184 -5.82 13.09 2.45
CA PHE A 184 -6.68 12.17 1.72
C PHE A 184 -7.56 12.94 0.73
N PRO A 185 -7.06 13.24 -0.48
CA PRO A 185 -7.89 13.80 -1.53
C PRO A 185 -8.95 12.78 -1.95
N GLU A 186 -10.06 13.29 -2.49
CA GLU A 186 -11.13 12.46 -3.02
C GLU A 186 -10.96 12.22 -4.51
N PHE A 187 -11.34 11.04 -4.95
CA PHE A 187 -11.30 10.61 -6.33
C PHE A 187 -12.64 9.98 -6.71
N ASP A 188 -13.18 10.36 -7.85
CA ASP A 188 -14.34 9.69 -8.44
C ASP A 188 -13.91 8.42 -9.17
N THR A 189 -12.75 8.48 -9.84
CA THR A 189 -12.16 7.36 -10.58
C THR A 189 -10.64 7.46 -10.60
N LEU A 190 -9.98 6.32 -10.82
CA LEU A 190 -8.55 6.25 -11.11
C LEU A 190 -8.26 6.16 -12.62
N GLN A 191 -9.31 6.10 -13.46
CA GLN A 191 -9.15 6.05 -14.92
C GLN A 191 -8.23 7.20 -15.39
N ASP A 192 -7.25 6.89 -16.24
CA ASP A 192 -6.22 7.80 -16.76
C ASP A 192 -5.23 8.36 -15.75
N ARG A 193 -5.36 8.08 -14.47
CA ARG A 193 -4.35 8.44 -13.48
C ARG A 193 -3.07 7.67 -13.71
N ARG A 194 -1.96 8.21 -13.20
CA ARG A 194 -0.62 7.68 -13.47
C ARG A 194 0.04 7.14 -12.22
N LEU A 195 0.77 6.05 -12.38
CA LEU A 195 1.73 5.61 -11.39
C LEU A 195 2.84 6.65 -11.22
N ARG A 196 3.44 6.69 -10.04
CA ARG A 196 4.61 7.56 -9.74
C ARG A 196 5.89 7.05 -10.40
N PHE A 197 5.91 5.77 -10.78
CA PHE A 197 7.08 5.11 -11.35
C PHE A 197 6.66 4.11 -12.43
N THR A 198 7.50 3.95 -13.45
CA THR A 198 7.33 2.90 -14.46
C THR A 198 7.76 1.55 -13.88
N MET A 199 7.05 0.50 -14.23
CA MET A 199 7.48 -0.85 -13.92
C MET A 199 8.60 -1.32 -14.85
N PRO A 200 9.50 -2.22 -14.40
CA PRO A 200 10.50 -2.81 -15.26
C PRO A 200 9.83 -3.59 -16.41
N SER A 201 10.51 -3.67 -17.54
CA SER A 201 10.02 -4.42 -18.68
C SER A 201 9.77 -5.88 -18.33
N ALA A 202 8.62 -6.39 -18.72
CA ALA A 202 8.21 -7.79 -18.69
C ALA A 202 7.15 -8.03 -19.77
N LEU A 203 6.35 -9.07 -19.62
CA LEU A 203 5.37 -9.48 -20.65
C LEU A 203 3.99 -8.80 -20.50
N CYS A 204 3.88 -7.68 -19.80
CA CYS A 204 2.63 -6.92 -19.66
C CYS A 204 2.82 -5.44 -19.98
N SER A 205 1.75 -4.74 -20.27
CA SER A 205 1.78 -3.32 -20.66
C SER A 205 2.38 -2.42 -19.59
N TYR A 206 2.08 -2.67 -18.32
CA TYR A 206 2.65 -1.89 -17.22
C TYR A 206 4.15 -2.12 -17.08
N CYS A 207 4.61 -3.36 -17.28
CA CYS A 207 6.02 -3.69 -17.25
C CYS A 207 6.80 -3.13 -18.45
N THR A 208 6.13 -2.79 -19.54
CA THR A 208 6.73 -2.13 -20.72
C THR A 208 6.67 -0.61 -20.64
N GLY A 209 6.40 -0.08 -19.47
CA GLY A 209 6.45 1.36 -19.22
C GLY A 209 5.10 2.07 -19.18
N GLN A 210 3.98 1.35 -19.30
CA GLN A 210 2.68 1.96 -19.13
C GLN A 210 2.50 2.41 -17.66
N THR A 211 2.14 3.66 -17.47
CA THR A 211 1.91 4.25 -16.14
C THR A 211 0.45 4.62 -15.89
N ARG A 212 -0.40 4.62 -16.93
CA ARG A 212 -1.82 4.97 -16.79
C ARG A 212 -2.63 3.81 -16.25
N ILE A 213 -3.59 4.12 -15.39
CA ILE A 213 -4.53 3.15 -14.80
C ILE A 213 -5.81 3.19 -15.62
N GLY A 214 -6.44 2.04 -15.82
CA GLY A 214 -7.72 1.90 -16.50
C GLY A 214 -7.77 0.70 -17.43
N ARG A 215 -9.00 0.26 -17.75
CA ARG A 215 -9.22 -0.95 -18.58
C ARG A 215 -8.61 -0.84 -19.96
N GLY A 216 -8.61 0.33 -20.58
CA GLY A 216 -8.05 0.56 -21.91
C GLY A 216 -6.52 0.45 -21.99
N TYR A 217 -5.82 0.40 -20.86
CA TYR A 217 -4.37 0.28 -20.79
C TYR A 217 -3.89 -1.11 -20.34
N GLN A 218 -4.82 -1.97 -19.96
CA GLN A 218 -4.50 -3.32 -19.50
C GLN A 218 -4.27 -4.23 -20.71
N MET A 219 -3.08 -4.81 -20.78
CA MET A 219 -2.68 -5.71 -21.86
C MET A 219 -1.93 -6.92 -21.29
N GLY A 220 -1.92 -8.01 -22.04
CA GLY A 220 -1.21 -9.23 -21.67
C GLY A 220 -2.03 -10.15 -20.78
N ASN A 221 -1.37 -10.91 -19.93
CA ASN A 221 -2.04 -11.89 -19.07
C ASN A 221 -2.64 -11.19 -17.84
N LEU A 222 -3.95 -11.04 -17.83
CA LEU A 222 -4.72 -10.37 -16.78
C LEU A 222 -5.48 -11.37 -15.92
N ARG A 223 -5.56 -11.07 -14.64
CA ARG A 223 -6.43 -11.77 -13.70
C ARG A 223 -7.24 -10.71 -12.94
N LYS A 224 -8.55 -10.90 -12.87
CA LYS A 224 -9.44 -10.03 -12.10
C LYS A 224 -9.77 -10.66 -10.76
N MET A 225 -9.93 -9.81 -9.76
CA MET A 225 -10.47 -10.18 -8.46
C MET A 225 -12.00 -10.23 -8.54
N ASP A 226 -12.58 -11.16 -7.81
CA ASP A 226 -14.00 -11.13 -7.51
C ASP A 226 -14.25 -10.25 -6.29
N PHE A 227 -15.00 -9.19 -6.47
CA PHE A 227 -15.42 -8.28 -5.40
C PHE A 227 -16.84 -8.56 -4.89
N GLY A 228 -17.51 -9.62 -5.39
CA GLY A 228 -18.85 -10.01 -4.94
C GLY A 228 -19.92 -8.97 -5.30
N GLY A 229 -19.98 -8.56 -6.53
CA GLY A 229 -21.04 -7.72 -7.11
C GLY A 229 -21.51 -8.35 -8.41
N ALA A 230 -22.79 -8.18 -8.76
CA ALA A 230 -23.45 -8.79 -9.90
C ALA A 230 -22.54 -8.97 -11.11
N GLU A 231 -22.60 -10.15 -11.69
CA GLU A 231 -21.98 -10.52 -12.96
C GLU A 231 -22.04 -9.34 -13.96
N ASN A 232 -20.91 -8.71 -14.19
CA ASN A 232 -20.76 -7.90 -15.38
C ASN A 232 -20.36 -8.83 -16.50
N ASP A 233 -21.34 -9.18 -17.30
CA ASP A 233 -21.22 -9.85 -18.58
C ASP A 233 -20.03 -9.32 -19.40
N ARG A 234 -19.20 -10.28 -19.81
CA ARG A 234 -18.35 -10.42 -21.02
C ARG A 234 -17.70 -9.17 -21.63
#